data_d88380ae82db5ea29757f03dd5bd2277
#
_entry.id   d88380ae82db5ea29757f03dd5bd2277
#
_cell.length_a   1.000
_cell.length_b   1.000
_cell.length_c   1.000
_cell.angle_alpha   90.00
_cell.angle_beta   90.00
_cell.angle_gamma   90.00
#
_symmetry.space_group_name_H-M   'P 1'
#
loop_
_entity.id
_entity.type
_entity.pdbx_description
1 polymer ?
#
loop_
_entity_poly.entity_id
_entity_poly.type
_entity_poly.pdbx_seq_one_letter_code
_entity_poly.pdbx_strand_id
1 'polypeptide(L)'
;VANETPASGHPDQTSRASNDPPGNKDQSTPANAGDEVKDQLHTPAKGSDERQAIMDALRAEFDNRKGSYYTPHRGTIVFVVNRLQVHNGWAWMLGYPHSSDAQDSFGEYNGFLLHLQGGQWTLMGLPPMVNDPNDPENLDYPSRKDVEKIRQKFPTIPTDIFSK
;
A
#
# COMPACT_ATOMS: atom_id res chain seq x y z
N VAL A 1 46.99 2.75 42.24
CA VAL A 1 47.87 3.79 41.69
C VAL A 1 47.01 4.74 40.88
N ALA A 2 46.91 5.90 41.48
CA ALA A 2 46.23 7.11 40.95
C ALA A 2 47.02 7.75 39.84
N ASN A 3 46.36 8.59 39.04
CA ASN A 3 46.75 9.95 38.69
C ASN A 3 45.81 10.43 37.58
N GLU A 4 45.02 11.39 37.83
CA GLU A 4 45.17 12.86 37.88
C GLU A 4 44.82 13.52 36.53
N THR A 5 43.76 14.33 36.61
CA THR A 5 43.40 15.45 35.71
C THR A 5 44.41 16.61 35.87
N PRO A 6 44.59 17.52 34.89
CA PRO A 6 43.93 18.82 34.97
C PRO A 6 43.46 19.37 33.59
N ALA A 7 42.35 20.04 33.48
CA ALA A 7 41.97 21.41 33.79
C ALA A 7 42.47 22.46 32.77
N SER A 8 41.48 23.22 32.29
CA SER A 8 41.50 24.68 32.04
C SER A 8 41.91 25.24 30.67
N GLY A 9 41.03 26.06 30.10
CA GLY A 9 41.34 27.00 29.05
C GLY A 9 40.14 27.53 28.27
N HIS A 10 39.36 28.43 28.85
CA HIS A 10 38.64 29.52 28.13
C HIS A 10 39.60 30.74 28.08
N PRO A 11 39.52 31.68 27.16
CA PRO A 11 38.38 32.46 26.65
C PRO A 11 38.49 32.75 25.12
N ASP A 12 37.61 33.37 24.40
CA ASP A 12 37.18 34.74 24.41
C ASP A 12 36.12 35.05 23.32
N GLN A 13 35.38 36.07 23.57
CA GLN A 13 34.30 36.65 22.78
C GLN A 13 34.82 37.30 21.51
N THR A 14 34.02 37.24 20.44
CA THR A 14 33.82 38.44 19.59
C THR A 14 32.48 38.38 18.89
N SER A 15 31.64 39.30 19.27
CA SER A 15 30.40 39.72 18.63
C SER A 15 30.66 40.23 17.22
N ARG A 16 29.86 39.77 16.26
CA ARG A 16 29.60 40.54 15.05
C ARG A 16 28.12 40.36 14.63
N ALA A 17 27.39 41.43 14.85
CA ALA A 17 26.08 41.64 14.26
C ALA A 17 26.22 41.75 12.74
N SER A 18 25.43 41.00 12.01
CA SER A 18 25.13 41.26 10.60
C SER A 18 23.65 41.32 10.42
N ASN A 19 23.20 42.50 10.06
CA ASN A 19 21.83 42.80 9.63
C ASN A 19 21.57 42.12 8.28
N ASP A 20 20.67 41.20 8.23
CA ASP A 20 20.05 40.73 6.99
C ASP A 20 18.61 41.27 6.88
N PRO A 21 18.20 41.77 5.71
CA PRO A 21 16.89 42.31 5.48
C PRO A 21 15.83 41.18 5.39
N PRO A 22 14.56 41.45 5.64
CA PRO A 22 13.50 40.45 5.62
C PRO A 22 13.23 39.97 4.18
N GLY A 23 13.80 38.81 3.85
CA GLY A 23 13.52 38.10 2.62
C GLY A 23 12.10 37.54 2.63
N ASN A 24 11.38 37.95 1.63
CA ASN A 24 10.08 37.59 1.19
C ASN A 24 9.82 36.06 1.29
N LYS A 25 8.96 35.65 2.21
CA LYS A 25 8.45 34.28 2.27
C LYS A 25 7.34 34.15 1.25
N ASP A 26 7.70 33.84 0.02
CA ASP A 26 6.76 33.17 -0.89
C ASP A 26 6.48 31.78 -0.31
N GLN A 27 5.46 31.71 0.52
CA GLN A 27 4.78 30.47 0.85
C GLN A 27 4.00 30.02 -0.39
N SER A 28 4.70 29.40 -1.30
CA SER A 28 4.07 28.49 -2.24
C SER A 28 3.65 27.26 -1.44
N THR A 29 2.47 27.31 -0.88
CA THR A 29 1.74 26.13 -0.43
C THR A 29 1.68 25.18 -1.63
N PRO A 30 2.21 23.96 -1.58
CA PRO A 30 1.96 23.01 -2.64
C PRO A 30 0.47 22.71 -2.60
N ALA A 31 -0.22 23.21 -3.61
CA ALA A 31 -1.61 22.87 -3.85
C ALA A 31 -1.76 21.36 -3.85
N ASN A 32 -2.75 20.89 -3.13
CA ASN A 32 -3.27 19.54 -3.05
C ASN A 32 -3.34 18.85 -4.43
N ALA A 33 -2.25 18.28 -4.88
CA ALA A 33 -2.21 17.40 -6.05
C ALA A 33 -2.73 15.98 -5.70
N GLY A 34 -3.22 15.80 -4.45
CA GLY A 34 -3.61 14.47 -3.95
C GLY A 34 -5.08 14.09 -4.11
N ASP A 35 -5.98 15.04 -4.38
CA ASP A 35 -7.43 14.76 -4.34
C ASP A 35 -8.06 14.52 -5.73
N GLU A 36 -7.50 15.06 -6.81
CA GLU A 36 -8.08 14.88 -8.14
C GLU A 36 -7.82 13.49 -8.76
N VAL A 37 -6.78 12.78 -8.32
CA VAL A 37 -6.42 11.46 -8.87
C VAL A 37 -7.30 10.34 -8.30
N LYS A 38 -8.00 10.56 -7.20
CA LYS A 38 -8.83 9.54 -6.53
C LYS A 38 -10.10 9.18 -7.29
N ASP A 39 -10.55 10.04 -8.16
CA ASP A 39 -11.83 9.93 -8.90
C ASP A 39 -11.69 9.29 -10.29
N GLN A 40 -10.51 8.84 -10.65
CA GLN A 40 -10.24 8.18 -11.92
C GLN A 40 -9.61 6.81 -11.73
N LEU A 41 -10.01 5.87 -12.58
CA LEU A 41 -9.37 4.56 -12.66
C LEU A 41 -7.89 4.73 -13.02
N HIS A 42 -7.01 4.21 -12.17
CA HIS A 42 -5.58 4.26 -12.38
C HIS A 42 -4.84 3.05 -11.80
N THR A 43 -3.61 2.88 -12.25
CA THR A 43 -2.68 1.91 -11.67
C THR A 43 -1.64 2.69 -10.88
N PRO A 44 -1.56 2.53 -9.54
CA PRO A 44 -0.55 3.18 -8.74
C PRO A 44 0.86 2.83 -9.21
N ALA A 45 1.69 3.85 -9.41
CA ALA A 45 3.05 3.67 -9.89
C ALA A 45 3.87 2.77 -8.94
N LYS A 46 4.80 2.01 -9.48
CA LYS A 46 5.72 1.21 -8.68
C LYS A 46 6.55 2.14 -7.78
N GLY A 47 6.52 1.91 -6.46
CA GLY A 47 7.21 2.73 -5.48
C GLY A 47 6.45 3.97 -5.01
N SER A 48 5.21 4.22 -5.49
CA SER A 48 4.37 5.29 -4.96
C SER A 48 3.87 4.97 -3.55
N ASP A 49 3.61 6.01 -2.76
CA ASP A 49 3.09 5.89 -1.39
C ASP A 49 1.75 5.15 -1.37
N GLU A 50 0.86 5.42 -2.33
CA GLU A 50 -0.42 4.73 -2.45
C GLU A 50 -0.23 3.22 -2.68
N ARG A 51 0.64 2.83 -3.61
CA ARG A 51 0.94 1.41 -3.86
C ARG A 51 1.55 0.76 -2.63
N GLN A 52 2.44 1.46 -1.95
CA GLN A 52 3.07 0.96 -0.73
C GLN A 52 2.03 0.74 0.37
N ALA A 53 1.14 1.70 0.60
CA ALA A 53 0.09 1.59 1.60
C ALA A 53 -0.86 0.41 1.33
N ILE A 54 -1.21 0.15 0.06
CA ILE A 54 -2.00 -1.04 -0.34
C ILE A 54 -1.24 -2.33 -0.02
N MET A 55 0.05 -2.41 -0.36
CA MET A 55 0.86 -3.60 -0.09
C MET A 55 1.06 -3.83 1.40
N ASP A 56 1.22 -2.76 2.19
CA ASP A 56 1.39 -2.85 3.64
C ASP A 56 0.11 -3.32 4.33
N ALA A 57 -1.06 -2.87 3.87
CA ALA A 57 -2.35 -3.37 4.34
C ALA A 57 -2.50 -4.88 4.09
N LEU A 58 -2.10 -5.34 2.91
CA LEU A 58 -2.10 -6.77 2.60
C LEU A 58 -1.12 -7.55 3.49
N ARG A 59 0.11 -7.06 3.69
CA ARG A 59 1.10 -7.71 4.57
C ARG A 59 0.59 -7.83 5.99
N ALA A 60 0.01 -6.75 6.53
CA ALA A 60 -0.55 -6.75 7.88
C ALA A 60 -1.63 -7.81 8.05
N GLU A 61 -2.50 -7.99 7.05
CA GLU A 61 -3.53 -9.02 7.09
C GLU A 61 -2.95 -10.43 7.05
N PHE A 62 -1.94 -10.67 6.22
CA PHE A 62 -1.26 -11.97 6.18
C PHE A 62 -0.47 -12.24 7.46
N ASP A 63 0.18 -11.23 8.04
CA ASP A 63 0.88 -11.35 9.33
C ASP A 63 -0.08 -11.66 10.49
N ASN A 64 -1.29 -11.12 10.47
CA ASN A 64 -2.33 -11.40 11.46
C ASN A 64 -2.88 -12.84 11.37
N ARG A 65 -2.75 -13.49 10.22
CA ARG A 65 -3.17 -14.89 10.00
C ARG A 65 -2.08 -15.91 10.33
N LYS A 66 -1.11 -15.54 11.17
CA LYS A 66 -0.03 -16.45 11.61
C LYS A 66 -0.61 -17.74 12.20
N GLY A 67 -0.23 -18.87 11.60
CA GLY A 67 -0.77 -20.19 11.92
C GLY A 67 -1.73 -20.78 10.89
N SER A 68 -2.15 -20.03 9.90
CA SER A 68 -2.84 -20.50 8.70
C SER A 68 -1.83 -21.05 7.67
N TYR A 69 -2.30 -21.85 6.71
CA TYR A 69 -1.51 -22.45 5.61
C TYR A 69 -0.71 -21.45 4.76
N TYR A 70 -0.90 -20.16 4.97
CA TYR A 70 -0.33 -19.07 4.17
C TYR A 70 0.81 -18.32 4.86
N THR A 71 1.32 -18.83 5.99
CA THR A 71 2.38 -18.11 6.70
C THR A 71 3.74 -18.59 6.26
N PRO A 72 4.58 -17.72 5.70
CA PRO A 72 5.97 -18.05 5.48
C PRO A 72 6.63 -18.35 6.83
N HIS A 73 7.30 -19.45 6.90
CA HIS A 73 8.05 -19.82 8.10
C HIS A 73 9.28 -18.92 8.29
N ARG A 74 9.67 -18.17 7.25
CA ARG A 74 10.85 -17.29 7.24
C ARG A 74 10.64 -16.16 6.21
N GLY A 75 11.28 -15.01 6.46
CA GLY A 75 11.35 -13.89 5.54
C GLY A 75 10.15 -12.92 5.60
N THR A 76 10.23 -11.90 4.76
CA THR A 76 9.19 -10.89 4.61
C THR A 76 8.21 -11.30 3.49
N ILE A 77 6.92 -11.03 3.70
CA ILE A 77 5.93 -11.27 2.65
C ILE A 77 6.10 -10.22 1.56
N VAL A 78 6.34 -10.69 0.35
CA VAL A 78 6.30 -9.88 -0.87
C VAL A 78 5.17 -10.37 -1.78
N PHE A 79 4.59 -9.46 -2.56
CA PHE A 79 3.55 -9.82 -3.51
C PHE A 79 4.07 -9.72 -4.93
N VAL A 80 3.87 -10.78 -5.69
CA VAL A 80 3.97 -10.70 -7.14
C VAL A 80 2.65 -10.15 -7.66
N VAL A 81 2.68 -8.88 -8.09
CA VAL A 81 1.50 -8.14 -8.52
C VAL A 81 1.43 -8.20 -10.04
N ASN A 82 0.42 -8.89 -10.56
CA ASN A 82 0.17 -8.95 -12.00
C ASN A 82 -0.69 -7.78 -12.43
N ARG A 83 -1.62 -7.35 -11.56
CA ARG A 83 -2.47 -6.19 -11.81
C ARG A 83 -2.81 -5.49 -10.50
N LEU A 84 -2.89 -4.18 -10.55
CA LEU A 84 -3.42 -3.35 -9.49
C LEU A 84 -4.18 -2.19 -10.12
N GLN A 85 -5.46 -2.08 -9.82
CA GLN A 85 -6.33 -1.00 -10.28
C GLN A 85 -6.94 -0.31 -9.07
N VAL A 86 -6.95 1.01 -9.10
CA VAL A 86 -7.54 1.84 -8.04
C VAL A 86 -8.54 2.81 -8.65
N HIS A 87 -9.70 2.95 -8.03
CA HIS A 87 -10.72 3.93 -8.38
C HIS A 87 -11.60 4.24 -7.18
N ASN A 88 -11.83 5.51 -6.88
CA ASN A 88 -12.73 5.97 -5.80
C ASN A 88 -12.46 5.31 -4.44
N GLY A 89 -11.19 5.20 -4.05
CA GLY A 89 -10.82 4.58 -2.79
C GLY A 89 -11.03 3.06 -2.73
N TRP A 90 -11.30 2.41 -3.86
CA TRP A 90 -11.32 0.97 -3.99
C TRP A 90 -10.11 0.50 -4.79
N ALA A 91 -9.53 -0.62 -4.37
CA ALA A 91 -8.42 -1.23 -5.09
C ALA A 91 -8.71 -2.71 -5.36
N TRP A 92 -8.43 -3.14 -6.59
CA TRP A 92 -8.43 -4.54 -6.99
C TRP A 92 -7.01 -4.96 -7.37
N MET A 93 -6.47 -5.93 -6.67
CA MET A 93 -5.16 -6.49 -6.95
C MET A 93 -5.28 -7.96 -7.32
N LEU A 94 -4.64 -8.33 -8.41
CA LEU A 94 -4.38 -9.73 -8.79
C LEU A 94 -2.92 -10.05 -8.57
N GLY A 95 -2.67 -11.17 -7.91
CA GLY A 95 -1.31 -11.60 -7.62
C GLY A 95 -1.27 -12.72 -6.59
N TYR A 96 -0.08 -13.02 -6.13
CA TYR A 96 0.13 -14.03 -5.10
C TYR A 96 1.22 -13.59 -4.12
N PRO A 97 1.08 -13.98 -2.83
CA PRO A 97 2.11 -13.76 -1.83
C PRO A 97 3.25 -14.74 -2.00
N HIS A 98 4.44 -14.28 -1.67
CA HIS A 98 5.64 -15.10 -1.70
C HIS A 98 6.62 -14.61 -0.62
N SER A 99 7.52 -15.45 -0.13
CA SER A 99 8.55 -15.04 0.81
C SER A 99 9.73 -14.40 0.11
N SER A 100 10.31 -13.36 0.72
CA SER A 100 11.50 -12.70 0.16
C SER A 100 12.74 -13.61 0.10
N ASP A 101 12.80 -14.63 0.93
CA ASP A 101 13.93 -15.56 1.08
C ASP A 101 13.61 -17.01 0.67
N ALA A 102 12.38 -17.28 0.28
CA ALA A 102 11.97 -18.59 -0.17
C ALA A 102 11.93 -18.70 -1.68
N GLN A 103 12.35 -19.82 -2.17
CA GLN A 103 12.17 -20.21 -3.58
C GLN A 103 10.72 -20.63 -3.86
N ASP A 104 9.89 -20.72 -2.82
CA ASP A 104 8.53 -21.21 -2.90
C ASP A 104 7.51 -20.08 -2.84
N SER A 105 6.53 -20.11 -3.73
CA SER A 105 5.33 -19.28 -3.65
C SER A 105 4.37 -19.85 -2.61
N PHE A 106 3.75 -18.98 -1.79
CA PHE A 106 2.85 -19.42 -0.71
C PHE A 106 1.41 -19.52 -1.11
N GLY A 107 1.06 -19.42 -2.28
CA GLY A 107 -0.34 -19.42 -2.57
C GLY A 107 -0.67 -19.45 -4.04
N GLU A 108 -1.90 -19.81 -4.24
CA GLU A 108 -2.53 -19.67 -5.54
C GLU A 108 -2.66 -18.19 -5.90
N TYR A 109 -2.74 -17.94 -7.16
CA TYR A 109 -3.08 -16.66 -7.73
C TYR A 109 -4.47 -16.22 -7.23
N ASN A 110 -4.54 -15.07 -6.58
CA ASN A 110 -5.76 -14.61 -5.95
C ASN A 110 -6.05 -13.14 -6.28
N GLY A 111 -7.34 -12.80 -6.27
CA GLY A 111 -7.81 -11.43 -6.28
C GLY A 111 -8.01 -10.89 -4.86
N PHE A 112 -7.54 -9.70 -4.62
CA PHE A 112 -7.67 -8.99 -3.35
C PHE A 112 -8.42 -7.68 -3.57
N LEU A 113 -9.50 -7.51 -2.83
CA LEU A 113 -10.27 -6.27 -2.82
C LEU A 113 -9.93 -5.46 -1.57
N LEU A 114 -9.54 -4.20 -1.75
CA LEU A 114 -9.27 -3.30 -0.65
C LEU A 114 -10.14 -2.04 -0.76
N HIS A 115 -10.40 -1.42 0.39
CA HIS A 115 -11.12 -0.16 0.48
C HIS A 115 -10.38 0.82 1.39
N LEU A 116 -10.26 2.06 0.95
CA LEU A 116 -9.67 3.15 1.72
C LEU A 116 -10.71 3.68 2.71
N GLN A 117 -10.50 3.44 3.99
CA GLN A 117 -11.39 3.84 5.08
C GLN A 117 -10.63 4.69 6.09
N GLY A 118 -11.07 5.91 6.34
CA GLY A 118 -10.39 6.80 7.28
C GLY A 118 -8.91 7.05 6.98
N GLY A 119 -8.53 7.02 5.71
CA GLY A 119 -7.14 7.19 5.26
C GLY A 119 -6.28 5.92 5.31
N GLN A 120 -6.87 4.77 5.65
CA GLN A 120 -6.17 3.49 5.70
C GLN A 120 -6.78 2.47 4.72
N TRP A 121 -5.94 1.75 4.00
CA TRP A 121 -6.37 0.64 3.16
C TRP A 121 -6.71 -0.57 4.03
N THR A 122 -7.85 -1.18 3.77
CA THR A 122 -8.35 -2.36 4.50
C THR A 122 -8.75 -3.44 3.51
N LEU A 123 -8.31 -4.68 3.78
CA LEU A 123 -8.71 -5.83 2.97
C LEU A 123 -10.18 -6.18 3.23
N MET A 124 -10.95 -6.27 2.16
CA MET A 124 -12.38 -6.56 2.20
C MET A 124 -12.64 -8.05 1.92
N GLY A 125 -13.49 -8.65 2.74
CA GLY A 125 -13.91 -10.04 2.49
C GLY A 125 -14.79 -10.14 1.25
N LEU A 126 -14.33 -10.87 0.25
CA LEU A 126 -15.11 -11.15 -0.96
C LEU A 126 -16.31 -12.08 -0.66
N PRO A 127 -17.43 -11.95 -1.37
CA PRO A 127 -18.45 -12.99 -1.37
C PRO A 127 -17.88 -14.27 -2.02
N PRO A 128 -18.49 -15.45 -1.77
CA PRO A 128 -18.09 -16.67 -2.44
C PRO A 128 -18.16 -16.50 -3.95
N MET A 129 -17.02 -16.67 -4.63
CA MET A 129 -16.90 -16.58 -6.07
C MET A 129 -17.48 -17.84 -6.73
N VAL A 130 -18.04 -17.68 -7.89
CA VAL A 130 -18.52 -18.82 -8.68
C VAL A 130 -17.40 -19.26 -9.61
N ASN A 131 -16.72 -20.33 -9.25
CA ASN A 131 -15.80 -20.96 -10.19
C ASN A 131 -16.64 -21.66 -11.28
N ASP A 132 -16.80 -20.99 -12.40
CA ASP A 132 -17.42 -21.63 -13.57
C ASP A 132 -16.30 -22.32 -14.37
N PRO A 133 -16.26 -23.67 -14.38
CA PRO A 133 -15.21 -24.40 -15.08
C PRO A 133 -15.26 -24.23 -16.60
N ASN A 134 -16.37 -23.67 -17.12
CA ASN A 134 -16.53 -23.39 -18.54
C ASN A 134 -16.14 -21.97 -18.93
N ASP A 135 -15.82 -21.13 -17.95
CA ASP A 135 -15.31 -19.77 -18.20
C ASP A 135 -13.79 -19.74 -18.01
N PRO A 136 -13.01 -19.86 -19.10
CA PRO A 136 -11.54 -19.83 -19.03
C PRO A 136 -10.99 -18.50 -18.50
N GLU A 137 -11.80 -17.46 -18.47
CA GLU A 137 -11.43 -16.15 -17.93
C GLU A 137 -11.60 -16.05 -16.41
N ASN A 138 -12.30 -17.02 -15.83
CA ASN A 138 -12.68 -17.04 -14.41
C ASN A 138 -11.50 -17.33 -13.44
N LEU A 139 -10.36 -17.75 -13.96
CA LEU A 139 -9.18 -18.03 -13.14
C LEU A 139 -8.49 -16.73 -12.68
N ASP A 140 -8.55 -15.68 -13.49
CA ASP A 140 -7.77 -14.47 -13.25
C ASP A 140 -8.64 -13.23 -12.93
N TYR A 141 -9.93 -13.28 -13.24
CA TYR A 141 -10.85 -12.13 -13.08
C TYR A 141 -12.20 -12.58 -12.55
N PRO A 142 -12.87 -11.77 -11.73
CA PRO A 142 -14.23 -12.09 -11.32
C PRO A 142 -15.15 -12.08 -12.54
N SER A 143 -15.95 -13.13 -12.66
CA SER A 143 -16.98 -13.21 -13.70
C SER A 143 -18.00 -12.07 -13.55
N ARG A 144 -18.81 -11.82 -14.58
CA ARG A 144 -19.89 -10.82 -14.47
C ARG A 144 -20.80 -11.09 -13.28
N LYS A 145 -21.12 -12.36 -13.01
CA LYS A 145 -21.93 -12.77 -11.86
C LYS A 145 -21.25 -12.50 -10.53
N ASP A 146 -19.93 -12.67 -10.48
CA ASP A 146 -19.17 -12.36 -9.26
C ASP A 146 -19.11 -10.86 -9.02
N VAL A 147 -18.90 -10.05 -10.07
CA VAL A 147 -18.95 -8.59 -9.98
C VAL A 147 -20.32 -8.11 -9.48
N GLU A 148 -21.42 -8.72 -9.94
CA GLU A 148 -22.76 -8.42 -9.44
C GLU A 148 -22.92 -8.74 -7.95
N LYS A 149 -22.41 -9.89 -7.47
CA LYS A 149 -22.40 -10.24 -6.04
C LYS A 149 -21.53 -9.28 -5.21
N ILE A 150 -20.36 -8.91 -5.74
CA ILE A 150 -19.49 -7.93 -5.10
C ILE A 150 -20.22 -6.60 -4.97
N ARG A 151 -20.90 -6.13 -6.01
CA ARG A 151 -21.71 -4.91 -5.97
C ARG A 151 -22.88 -4.98 -4.99
N GLN A 152 -23.54 -6.11 -4.88
CA GLN A 152 -24.61 -6.30 -3.88
C GLN A 152 -24.07 -6.13 -2.46
N LYS A 153 -22.86 -6.61 -2.19
CA LYS A 153 -22.20 -6.48 -0.90
C LYS A 153 -21.61 -5.09 -0.67
N PHE A 154 -21.08 -4.48 -1.72
CA PHE A 154 -20.42 -3.18 -1.70
C PHE A 154 -21.01 -2.26 -2.79
N PRO A 155 -22.14 -1.59 -2.52
CA PRO A 155 -22.87 -0.82 -3.54
C PRO A 155 -22.11 0.33 -4.17
N THR A 156 -21.11 0.87 -3.48
CA THR A 156 -20.32 2.01 -3.93
C THR A 156 -19.08 1.63 -4.75
N ILE A 157 -18.85 0.32 -4.96
CA ILE A 157 -17.67 -0.14 -5.69
C ILE A 157 -17.74 0.21 -7.18
N PRO A 158 -16.74 0.87 -7.76
CA PRO A 158 -16.66 1.05 -9.19
C PRO A 158 -16.28 -0.26 -9.87
N THR A 159 -17.04 -0.65 -10.90
CA THR A 159 -16.86 -1.96 -11.54
C THR A 159 -15.72 -2.01 -12.54
N ASP A 160 -15.25 -0.87 -12.98
CA ASP A 160 -14.13 -0.74 -13.91
C ASP A 160 -12.78 -1.18 -13.31
N ILE A 161 -12.64 -1.24 -11.97
CA ILE A 161 -11.45 -1.82 -11.33
C ILE A 161 -11.27 -3.31 -11.67
N PHE A 162 -12.33 -3.99 -12.09
CA PHE A 162 -12.31 -5.39 -12.52
C PHE A 162 -12.11 -5.56 -14.03
N SER A 163 -12.04 -4.46 -14.79
CA SER A 163 -11.85 -4.54 -16.26
C SER A 163 -10.45 -5.03 -16.60
N LYS A 164 -10.35 -5.74 -17.74
CA LYS A 164 -9.08 -6.23 -18.28
C LYS A 164 -8.20 -5.11 -18.83
#